data_22ab4cc3cbe0f2dbdfec9f063f6864b2
#
_entry.id   22ab4cc3cbe0f2dbdfec9f063f6864b2
#
_cell.length_a   1.000
_cell.length_b   1.000
_cell.length_c   1.000
_cell.angle_alpha   90.00
_cell.angle_beta   90.00
_cell.angle_gamma   90.00
#
_symmetry.space_group_name_H-M   'P 1'
#
loop_
_entity.id
_entity.type
_entity.pdbx_description
1 polymer ?
#
loop_
_entity_poly.entity_id
_entity_poly.type
_entity_poly.pdbx_seq_one_letter_code
_entity_poly.pdbx_strand_id
1 'polypeptide(L)'
;GIYLKDYSDYDQYASAFHVAGSGSSGSFVGTGTFSMVGGGKLLGVCAFLSESKGTLTLSGDITGEAEAVMNGSNGYASFAAAAAGGNLVFGGDRTTLRAKASTGNNANGAFVKYGGMIDFASKSVLIESKNTDSNSVGINCADGTVKTSADTDLDIVVEGNKATTGIQLTASSSDVQLAGNLDLTATQTGQDSFASVLGISNDSGKMVVSGPASLRLATNAPFDAKVLPLPAKLI
;
A
#
# COMPACT_ATOMS: atom_id res chain seq x y z
N GLY A 1 19.58 -8.47 14.43
CA GLY A 1 19.14 -9.42 13.43
C GLY A 1 17.92 -10.16 13.92
N ILE A 2 16.81 -10.06 13.19
CA ILE A 2 15.59 -10.82 13.48
C ILE A 2 15.75 -12.17 12.81
N TYR A 3 15.81 -13.25 13.60
CA TYR A 3 15.79 -14.61 13.07
C TYR A 3 14.34 -14.97 12.73
N LEU A 4 14.05 -15.17 11.46
CA LEU A 4 12.80 -15.79 11.04
C LEU A 4 12.92 -17.29 11.29
N LYS A 5 12.08 -17.81 12.18
CA LYS A 5 11.95 -19.25 12.37
C LYS A 5 11.22 -19.81 11.15
N ASP A 6 11.77 -20.84 10.55
CA ASP A 6 11.12 -21.55 9.44
C ASP A 6 9.84 -22.21 9.93
N TYR A 7 8.70 -21.64 9.52
CA TYR A 7 7.39 -22.25 9.72
C TYR A 7 6.93 -22.81 8.37
N SER A 8 7.06 -24.06 8.20
CA SER A 8 6.87 -24.78 6.94
C SER A 8 5.43 -24.89 6.44
N ASP A 9 4.43 -24.46 7.20
CA ASP A 9 3.03 -24.58 6.84
C ASP A 9 2.25 -23.33 7.24
N TYR A 10 1.60 -22.67 6.27
CA TYR A 10 0.55 -21.67 6.33
C TYR A 10 0.94 -20.18 6.47
N ASP A 11 0.43 -19.41 5.52
CA ASP A 11 -0.06 -18.03 5.56
C ASP A 11 0.77 -17.03 6.39
N GLN A 12 2.07 -16.92 6.14
CA GLN A 12 2.91 -16.05 6.95
C GLN A 12 3.45 -14.85 6.18
N TYR A 13 3.36 -13.70 6.81
CA TYR A 13 4.04 -12.49 6.41
C TYR A 13 5.41 -12.43 7.09
N ALA A 14 6.45 -12.08 6.33
CA ALA A 14 7.70 -11.60 6.91
C ALA A 14 7.62 -10.08 7.07
N SER A 15 7.98 -9.56 8.22
CA SER A 15 7.92 -8.13 8.49
C SER A 15 9.13 -7.61 9.25
N ALA A 16 9.56 -6.38 8.93
CA ALA A 16 10.64 -5.74 9.65
C ALA A 16 10.19 -5.22 11.02
N PHE A 17 8.95 -4.73 11.12
CA PHE A 17 8.34 -4.36 12.39
C PHE A 17 6.89 -4.87 12.42
N HIS A 18 6.58 -5.71 13.41
CA HIS A 18 5.30 -6.39 13.55
C HIS A 18 4.71 -6.21 14.96
N VAL A 19 3.43 -5.90 15.00
CA VAL A 19 2.63 -5.90 16.22
C VAL A 19 1.35 -6.70 15.97
N ALA A 20 1.09 -7.70 16.82
CA ALA A 20 -0.11 -8.54 16.74
C ALA A 20 -0.75 -8.77 18.11
N GLY A 21 -2.07 -8.91 18.11
CA GLY A 21 -2.86 -9.24 19.28
C GLY A 21 -3.55 -8.05 19.95
N SER A 22 -4.74 -8.33 20.49
CA SER A 22 -5.55 -7.32 21.18
C SER A 22 -4.83 -6.76 22.41
N GLY A 23 -4.73 -5.43 22.47
CA GLY A 23 -4.00 -4.72 23.53
C GLY A 23 -2.49 -4.67 23.36
N SER A 24 -1.94 -5.30 22.33
CA SER A 24 -0.53 -5.16 21.98
C SER A 24 -0.26 -3.82 21.32
N SER A 25 0.82 -3.15 21.71
CA SER A 25 1.24 -1.91 21.09
C SER A 25 2.76 -1.89 20.88
N GLY A 26 3.17 -1.26 19.80
CA GLY A 26 4.57 -0.95 19.51
C GLY A 26 4.70 0.51 19.12
N SER A 27 5.82 1.12 19.43
CA SER A 27 6.10 2.50 18.99
C SER A 27 7.55 2.69 18.62
N PHE A 28 7.78 3.57 17.67
CA PHE A 28 9.09 4.07 17.30
C PHE A 28 9.00 5.58 17.13
N VAL A 29 9.96 6.30 17.69
CA VAL A 29 10.07 7.75 17.58
C VAL A 29 11.48 8.11 17.13
N GLY A 30 11.62 8.84 16.04
CA GLY A 30 12.91 9.27 15.49
C GLY A 30 13.03 9.02 14.00
N THR A 31 14.24 9.03 13.49
CA THR A 31 14.54 8.72 12.09
C THR A 31 14.91 7.25 11.93
N GLY A 32 14.24 6.53 11.06
CA GLY A 32 14.52 5.11 10.86
C GLY A 32 14.11 4.58 9.49
N THR A 33 14.92 3.62 8.99
CA THR A 33 14.58 2.83 7.80
C THR A 33 14.37 1.38 8.21
N PHE A 34 13.23 0.84 7.81
CA PHE A 34 12.80 -0.53 8.07
C PHE A 34 12.65 -1.25 6.74
N SER A 35 13.50 -2.23 6.49
CA SER A 35 13.58 -2.89 5.19
C SER A 35 13.35 -4.39 5.35
N MET A 36 12.53 -4.97 4.47
CA MET A 36 12.28 -6.40 4.40
C MET A 36 12.37 -6.86 2.95
N VAL A 37 13.23 -7.83 2.72
CA VAL A 37 13.34 -8.55 1.45
C VAL A 37 13.00 -10.00 1.71
N GLY A 38 12.11 -10.56 0.94
CA GLY A 38 11.70 -11.94 1.13
C GLY A 38 11.22 -12.61 -0.15
N GLY A 39 11.26 -13.94 -0.13
CA GLY A 39 10.81 -14.81 -1.20
C GLY A 39 10.48 -16.19 -0.66
N GLY A 40 10.12 -17.13 -1.51
CA GLY A 40 9.79 -18.49 -1.11
C GLY A 40 8.29 -18.73 -0.89
N LYS A 41 7.88 -19.36 0.19
CA LYS A 41 6.48 -19.74 0.48
C LYS A 41 5.70 -18.74 1.34
N LEU A 42 6.11 -17.48 1.42
CA LEU A 42 5.44 -16.47 2.23
C LEU A 42 4.22 -15.87 1.47
N LEU A 43 3.14 -15.53 2.15
CA LEU A 43 2.02 -14.78 1.57
C LEU A 43 2.42 -13.36 1.19
N GLY A 44 3.37 -12.79 1.91
CA GLY A 44 3.87 -11.47 1.62
C GLY A 44 5.03 -11.04 2.50
N VAL A 45 5.68 -9.98 2.10
CA VAL A 45 6.73 -9.29 2.85
C VAL A 45 6.27 -7.89 3.18
N CYS A 46 6.48 -7.45 4.43
CA CYS A 46 6.04 -6.16 4.93
C CYS A 46 7.21 -5.40 5.56
N ALA A 47 7.31 -4.09 5.36
CA ALA A 47 8.15 -3.30 6.25
C ALA A 47 7.45 -3.12 7.61
N PHE A 48 6.18 -2.75 7.60
CA PHE A 48 5.35 -2.59 8.80
C PHE A 48 4.11 -3.47 8.71
N LEU A 49 3.83 -4.22 9.78
CA LEU A 49 2.65 -5.06 9.88
C LEU A 49 1.97 -4.86 11.24
N SER A 50 0.67 -4.59 11.23
CA SER A 50 -0.18 -4.61 12.41
C SER A 50 -1.36 -5.53 12.19
N GLU A 51 -1.54 -6.50 13.09
CA GLU A 51 -2.56 -7.54 12.98
C GLU A 51 -3.39 -7.69 14.25
N SER A 52 -4.59 -8.29 14.10
CA SER A 52 -5.37 -8.81 15.23
C SER A 52 -5.59 -7.78 16.34
N LYS A 53 -5.95 -6.54 15.99
CA LYS A 53 -6.20 -5.40 16.92
C LYS A 53 -4.94 -4.85 17.61
N GLY A 54 -3.75 -5.22 17.16
CA GLY A 54 -2.52 -4.58 17.59
C GLY A 54 -2.44 -3.13 17.10
N THR A 55 -1.63 -2.30 17.74
CA THR A 55 -1.39 -0.92 17.29
C THR A 55 0.10 -0.65 17.20
N LEU A 56 0.55 -0.21 16.02
CA LEU A 56 1.91 0.24 15.78
C LEU A 56 1.91 1.73 15.46
N THR A 57 2.62 2.51 16.26
CA THR A 57 2.77 3.96 16.08
C THR A 57 4.20 4.30 15.71
N LEU A 58 4.36 5.01 14.60
CA LEU A 58 5.64 5.42 14.05
C LEU A 58 5.65 6.94 13.90
N SER A 59 6.64 7.62 14.46
CA SER A 59 6.68 9.08 14.48
C SER A 59 8.09 9.61 14.20
N GLY A 60 8.18 10.57 13.30
CA GLY A 60 9.44 11.19 12.86
C GLY A 60 9.65 11.00 11.35
N ASP A 61 10.90 10.84 10.92
CA ASP A 61 11.25 10.55 9.53
C ASP A 61 11.34 9.03 9.32
N ILE A 62 10.26 8.43 8.87
CA ILE A 62 10.10 6.98 8.76
C ILE A 62 10.19 6.53 7.31
N THR A 63 11.03 5.54 7.04
CA THR A 63 11.07 4.85 5.74
C THR A 63 10.78 3.37 5.94
N GLY A 64 9.80 2.86 5.21
CA GLY A 64 9.45 1.43 5.13
C GLY A 64 9.66 0.90 3.72
N GLU A 65 10.44 -0.16 3.57
CA GLU A 65 10.74 -0.78 2.27
C GLU A 65 10.44 -2.28 2.33
N ALA A 66 9.67 -2.76 1.36
CA ALA A 66 9.38 -4.17 1.21
C ALA A 66 9.65 -4.61 -0.23
N GLU A 67 10.37 -5.71 -0.40
CA GLU A 67 10.67 -6.28 -1.71
C GLU A 67 10.35 -7.77 -1.74
N ALA A 68 9.40 -8.17 -2.60
CA ALA A 68 9.10 -9.56 -2.87
C ALA A 68 9.92 -10.05 -4.06
N VAL A 69 10.86 -10.94 -3.77
CA VAL A 69 11.73 -11.59 -4.75
C VAL A 69 11.30 -13.04 -4.90
N MET A 70 10.97 -13.46 -6.12
CA MET A 70 10.47 -14.81 -6.36
C MET A 70 11.53 -15.89 -6.58
N ASN A 71 11.17 -17.07 -6.00
CA ASN A 71 11.61 -18.37 -6.54
C ASN A 71 10.40 -19.33 -6.50
N GLY A 72 9.52 -19.29 -7.51
CA GLY A 72 8.43 -20.28 -7.61
C GLY A 72 7.08 -19.73 -8.10
N SER A 73 6.10 -20.62 -8.28
CA SER A 73 4.83 -20.40 -8.98
C SER A 73 3.66 -19.86 -8.14
N ASN A 74 3.87 -19.48 -6.90
CA ASN A 74 2.80 -18.92 -6.05
C ASN A 74 3.01 -17.43 -5.85
N GLY A 75 2.03 -16.63 -6.23
CA GLY A 75 2.10 -15.17 -6.19
C GLY A 75 2.18 -14.63 -4.75
N TYR A 76 3.27 -13.99 -4.44
CA TYR A 76 3.48 -13.25 -3.21
C TYR A 76 3.25 -11.77 -3.42
N ALA A 77 3.04 -11.04 -2.34
CA ALA A 77 2.90 -9.61 -2.42
C ALA A 77 3.95 -8.91 -1.55
N SER A 78 4.40 -7.74 -1.98
CA SER A 78 5.11 -6.81 -1.13
C SER A 78 4.15 -5.74 -0.61
N PHE A 79 4.27 -5.42 0.67
CA PHE A 79 3.49 -4.39 1.34
C PHE A 79 4.46 -3.51 2.12
N ALA A 80 4.62 -2.24 1.73
CA ALA A 80 5.44 -1.37 2.57
C ALA A 80 4.78 -1.12 3.93
N ALA A 81 3.44 -1.03 3.97
CA ALA A 81 2.66 -1.00 5.20
C ALA A 81 1.40 -1.87 5.07
N ALA A 82 1.13 -2.72 6.05
CA ALA A 82 -0.05 -3.58 6.08
C ALA A 82 -0.77 -3.54 7.44
N ALA A 83 -2.07 -3.25 7.42
CA ALA A 83 -2.95 -3.32 8.58
C ALA A 83 -4.00 -4.43 8.36
N ALA A 84 -3.75 -5.62 8.93
CA ALA A 84 -4.61 -6.78 8.82
C ALA A 84 -5.42 -6.98 10.12
N GLY A 85 -6.47 -6.17 10.30
CA GLY A 85 -7.27 -6.11 11.53
C GLY A 85 -6.57 -5.41 12.69
N GLY A 86 -5.44 -4.74 12.45
CA GLY A 86 -4.72 -3.91 13.40
C GLY A 86 -4.66 -2.45 12.95
N ASN A 87 -3.94 -1.61 13.69
CA ASN A 87 -3.80 -0.19 13.41
C ASN A 87 -2.34 0.17 13.15
N LEU A 88 -2.09 0.90 12.07
CA LEU A 88 -0.83 1.58 11.80
C LEU A 88 -1.06 3.09 11.88
N VAL A 89 -0.24 3.79 12.64
CA VAL A 89 -0.29 5.24 12.77
C VAL A 89 1.08 5.81 12.41
N PHE A 90 1.12 6.62 11.37
CA PHE A 90 2.31 7.33 10.94
C PHE A 90 2.17 8.81 11.28
N GLY A 91 3.03 9.31 12.17
CA GLY A 91 3.07 10.71 12.59
C GLY A 91 4.46 11.34 12.39
N GLY A 92 4.54 12.64 12.62
CA GLY A 92 5.78 13.39 12.50
C GLY A 92 5.92 14.10 11.16
N ASP A 93 7.16 14.28 10.67
CA ASP A 93 7.38 15.13 9.51
C ASP A 93 7.26 14.37 8.20
N ARG A 94 7.83 13.16 8.11
CA ARG A 94 7.87 12.42 6.84
C ARG A 94 7.63 10.92 7.02
N THR A 95 6.82 10.37 6.13
CA THR A 95 6.69 8.93 5.94
C THR A 95 6.96 8.56 4.49
N THR A 96 7.86 7.62 4.25
CA THR A 96 8.14 7.08 2.92
C THR A 96 7.90 5.57 2.92
N LEU A 97 7.02 5.10 2.07
CA LEU A 97 6.67 3.69 1.93
C LEU A 97 7.01 3.21 0.52
N ARG A 98 7.86 2.18 0.39
CA ARG A 98 8.28 1.61 -0.88
C ARG A 98 7.98 0.13 -0.94
N ALA A 99 7.13 -0.27 -1.87
CA ALA A 99 6.86 -1.66 -2.18
C ALA A 99 7.42 -2.00 -3.56
N LYS A 100 8.20 -3.07 -3.65
CA LYS A 100 8.72 -3.60 -4.90
C LYS A 100 8.39 -5.08 -5.06
N ALA A 101 8.02 -5.48 -6.26
CA ALA A 101 7.84 -6.87 -6.59
C ALA A 101 8.32 -7.17 -8.01
N SER A 102 8.68 -8.43 -8.24
CA SER A 102 9.04 -8.98 -9.55
C SER A 102 8.39 -10.35 -9.74
N THR A 103 8.32 -10.82 -10.98
CA THR A 103 7.92 -12.21 -11.32
C THR A 103 6.59 -12.67 -10.72
N GLY A 104 5.45 -12.14 -11.23
CA GLY A 104 4.09 -12.63 -10.91
C GLY A 104 3.52 -12.18 -9.57
N ASN A 105 4.29 -11.50 -8.74
CA ASN A 105 3.84 -10.96 -7.46
C ASN A 105 3.09 -9.65 -7.63
N ASN A 106 2.39 -9.21 -6.58
CA ASN A 106 1.79 -7.88 -6.53
C ASN A 106 2.63 -6.96 -5.63
N ALA A 107 2.76 -5.69 -6.02
CA ALA A 107 3.30 -4.65 -5.16
C ALA A 107 2.16 -3.78 -4.63
N ASN A 108 2.13 -3.54 -3.32
CA ASN A 108 1.17 -2.65 -2.66
C ASN A 108 1.93 -1.72 -1.72
N GLY A 109 1.82 -0.42 -1.93
CA GLY A 109 2.44 0.56 -1.05
C GLY A 109 1.84 0.50 0.35
N ALA A 110 0.53 0.66 0.46
CA ALA A 110 -0.23 0.49 1.69
C ALA A 110 -1.39 -0.50 1.47
N PHE A 111 -1.61 -1.39 2.43
CA PHE A 111 -2.64 -2.42 2.36
C PHE A 111 -3.46 -2.48 3.64
N VAL A 112 -4.78 -2.49 3.52
CA VAL A 112 -5.71 -2.60 4.65
C VAL A 112 -6.70 -3.71 4.41
N LYS A 113 -6.88 -4.58 5.42
CA LYS A 113 -7.78 -5.73 5.38
C LYS A 113 -8.31 -6.07 6.78
N TYR A 114 -9.43 -6.79 6.85
CA TYR A 114 -10.02 -7.32 8.09
C TYR A 114 -10.36 -6.24 9.14
N GLY A 115 -10.90 -5.11 8.68
CA GLY A 115 -11.26 -4.00 9.56
C GLY A 115 -10.05 -3.24 10.13
N GLY A 116 -8.88 -3.40 9.53
CA GLY A 116 -7.67 -2.67 9.93
C GLY A 116 -7.73 -1.18 9.61
N MET A 117 -6.77 -0.41 10.12
CA MET A 117 -6.67 1.02 9.85
C MET A 117 -5.22 1.44 9.59
N ILE A 118 -5.04 2.29 8.59
CA ILE A 118 -3.82 3.07 8.41
C ILE A 118 -4.16 4.56 8.54
N ASP A 119 -3.51 5.23 9.48
CA ASP A 119 -3.62 6.66 9.73
C ASP A 119 -2.32 7.37 9.33
N PHE A 120 -2.35 8.13 8.25
CA PHE A 120 -1.25 8.96 7.81
C PHE A 120 -1.41 10.38 8.37
N ALA A 121 -0.89 10.59 9.57
CA ALA A 121 -0.86 11.89 10.24
C ALA A 121 0.49 12.62 10.08
N SER A 122 1.41 12.09 9.27
CA SER A 122 2.64 12.76 8.90
C SER A 122 2.35 13.95 7.97
N LYS A 123 3.17 15.00 8.04
CA LYS A 123 3.02 16.18 7.16
C LYS A 123 3.27 15.84 5.68
N SER A 124 4.23 14.97 5.41
CA SER A 124 4.54 14.50 4.07
C SER A 124 4.54 12.97 4.04
N VAL A 125 3.79 12.40 3.12
CA VAL A 125 3.69 10.96 2.90
C VAL A 125 3.99 10.65 1.45
N LEU A 126 5.01 9.84 1.18
CA LEU A 126 5.31 9.30 -0.13
C LEU A 126 5.04 7.80 -0.14
N ILE A 127 4.18 7.35 -1.03
CA ILE A 127 3.91 5.93 -1.27
C ILE A 127 4.36 5.57 -2.68
N GLU A 128 5.39 4.74 -2.78
CA GLU A 128 5.90 4.23 -4.05
C GLU A 128 5.60 2.73 -4.15
N SER A 129 4.95 2.33 -5.23
CA SER A 129 4.71 0.92 -5.52
C SER A 129 5.19 0.60 -6.93
N LYS A 130 6.11 -0.37 -7.05
CA LYS A 130 6.71 -0.75 -8.32
C LYS A 130 6.67 -2.25 -8.57
N ASN A 131 6.15 -2.63 -9.73
CA ASN A 131 6.16 -4.02 -10.17
C ASN A 131 6.63 -4.12 -11.62
N THR A 132 7.69 -4.89 -11.83
CA THR A 132 8.31 -5.04 -13.16
C THR A 132 7.65 -6.09 -14.04
N ASP A 133 6.74 -6.90 -13.49
CA ASP A 133 6.19 -8.07 -14.19
C ASP A 133 4.67 -8.28 -14.02
N SER A 134 4.05 -7.65 -13.03
CA SER A 134 2.63 -7.86 -12.70
C SER A 134 1.95 -6.56 -12.25
N ASN A 135 1.00 -6.69 -11.32
CA ASN A 135 0.16 -5.59 -10.85
C ASN A 135 0.84 -4.76 -9.76
N SER A 136 0.57 -3.46 -9.78
CA SER A 136 1.03 -2.53 -8.76
C SER A 136 -0.12 -1.67 -8.26
N VAL A 137 -0.23 -1.50 -6.94
CA VAL A 137 -1.25 -0.69 -6.29
C VAL A 137 -0.60 0.24 -5.26
N GLY A 138 -0.92 1.52 -5.30
CA GLY A 138 -0.43 2.47 -4.30
C GLY A 138 -1.07 2.23 -2.94
N ILE A 139 -2.38 2.43 -2.83
CA ILE A 139 -3.20 2.12 -1.65
C ILE A 139 -4.24 1.07 -2.03
N ASN A 140 -4.22 -0.07 -1.35
CA ASN A 140 -5.22 -1.12 -1.50
C ASN A 140 -6.03 -1.27 -0.20
N CYS A 141 -7.25 -0.76 -0.20
CA CYS A 141 -8.19 -0.87 0.89
C CYS A 141 -9.21 -1.99 0.59
N ALA A 142 -8.91 -3.20 1.05
CA ALA A 142 -9.73 -4.38 0.79
C ALA A 142 -10.84 -4.58 1.83
N ASP A 143 -10.71 -4.01 3.01
CA ASP A 143 -11.69 -3.99 4.10
C ASP A 143 -11.10 -3.24 5.29
N GLY A 144 -11.58 -2.04 5.58
CA GLY A 144 -11.08 -1.21 6.67
C GLY A 144 -10.92 0.27 6.29
N THR A 145 -10.02 0.97 6.96
CA THR A 145 -9.92 2.43 6.84
C THR A 145 -8.51 2.90 6.49
N VAL A 146 -8.42 3.80 5.53
CA VAL A 146 -7.22 4.62 5.28
C VAL A 146 -7.60 6.09 5.43
N LYS A 147 -6.83 6.83 6.21
CA LYS A 147 -7.08 8.26 6.37
C LYS A 147 -5.81 9.09 6.41
N THR A 148 -5.93 10.36 6.06
CA THR A 148 -4.89 11.38 6.22
C THR A 148 -5.40 12.55 7.08
N SER A 149 -4.51 13.32 7.67
CA SER A 149 -4.85 14.60 8.28
C SER A 149 -5.00 15.71 7.22
N ALA A 150 -5.60 16.83 7.60
CA ALA A 150 -5.77 17.98 6.69
C ALA A 150 -4.44 18.63 6.26
N ASP A 151 -3.39 18.48 7.09
CA ASP A 151 -2.07 19.04 6.83
C ASP A 151 -1.11 18.05 6.13
N THR A 152 -1.63 16.91 5.66
CA THR A 152 -0.83 15.87 5.00
C THR A 152 -0.71 16.15 3.50
N ASP A 153 0.52 16.23 3.00
CA ASP A 153 0.81 16.14 1.58
C ASP A 153 1.04 14.65 1.24
N LEU A 154 0.11 14.03 0.50
CA LEU A 154 0.16 12.64 0.11
C LEU A 154 0.54 12.51 -1.37
N ASP A 155 1.74 11.98 -1.62
CA ASP A 155 2.23 11.62 -2.94
C ASP A 155 2.13 10.11 -3.14
N ILE A 156 1.45 9.68 -4.19
CA ILE A 156 1.34 8.27 -4.58
C ILE A 156 1.93 8.10 -5.97
N VAL A 157 2.98 7.28 -6.07
CA VAL A 157 3.65 6.94 -7.33
C VAL A 157 3.56 5.43 -7.55
N VAL A 158 2.86 5.05 -8.60
CA VAL A 158 2.65 3.63 -8.92
C VAL A 158 3.16 3.32 -10.31
N GLU A 159 3.98 2.28 -10.41
CA GLU A 159 4.53 1.78 -11.66
C GLU A 159 4.29 0.27 -11.75
N GLY A 160 3.60 -0.19 -12.78
CA GLY A 160 3.27 -1.60 -12.96
C GLY A 160 3.37 -2.05 -14.41
N ASN A 161 3.73 -3.31 -14.62
CA ASN A 161 3.81 -3.89 -15.97
C ASN A 161 2.42 -4.24 -16.51
N LYS A 162 1.51 -4.74 -15.65
CA LYS A 162 0.13 -5.11 -16.03
C LYS A 162 -0.86 -4.09 -15.52
N ALA A 163 -1.72 -4.47 -14.57
CA ALA A 163 -2.65 -3.53 -13.98
C ALA A 163 -1.92 -2.61 -12.98
N THR A 164 -2.14 -1.32 -13.13
CA THR A 164 -1.54 -0.28 -12.31
C THR A 164 -2.65 0.58 -11.74
N THR A 165 -2.79 0.61 -10.42
CA THR A 165 -3.89 1.32 -9.76
C THR A 165 -3.33 2.21 -8.65
N GLY A 166 -3.65 3.49 -8.67
CA GLY A 166 -3.25 4.41 -7.62
C GLY A 166 -3.88 4.07 -6.27
N ILE A 167 -5.21 4.12 -6.20
CA ILE A 167 -6.00 3.79 -5.00
C ILE A 167 -7.10 2.80 -5.40
N GLN A 168 -7.19 1.69 -4.67
CA GLN A 168 -8.18 0.64 -4.92
C GLN A 168 -9.01 0.36 -3.65
N LEU A 169 -10.34 0.33 -3.81
CA LEU A 169 -11.30 -0.08 -2.79
C LEU A 169 -12.08 -1.29 -3.32
N THR A 170 -12.07 -2.42 -2.61
CA THR A 170 -12.66 -3.66 -3.13
C THR A 170 -13.83 -4.20 -2.30
N ALA A 171 -14.10 -3.64 -1.12
CA ALA A 171 -15.21 -4.06 -0.27
C ALA A 171 -16.11 -2.88 0.13
N SER A 172 -17.37 -3.17 0.43
CA SER A 172 -18.33 -2.17 0.92
C SER A 172 -17.95 -1.55 2.28
N SER A 173 -17.12 -2.24 3.05
CA SER A 173 -16.53 -1.80 4.31
C SER A 173 -15.22 -1.02 4.14
N SER A 174 -14.73 -0.85 2.90
CA SER A 174 -13.58 -0.01 2.63
C SER A 174 -13.93 1.46 2.77
N ASP A 175 -13.16 2.21 3.57
CA ASP A 175 -13.34 3.65 3.80
C ASP A 175 -12.00 4.38 3.63
N VAL A 176 -11.89 5.23 2.61
CA VAL A 176 -10.70 6.03 2.33
C VAL A 176 -11.04 7.51 2.47
N GLN A 177 -10.40 8.18 3.42
CA GLN A 177 -10.65 9.58 3.78
C GLN A 177 -9.35 10.39 3.66
N LEU A 178 -9.18 11.10 2.56
CA LEU A 178 -8.01 11.93 2.28
C LEU A 178 -8.36 13.39 2.50
N ALA A 179 -7.91 13.96 3.60
CA ALA A 179 -8.25 15.33 4.00
C ALA A 179 -7.23 16.39 3.53
N GLY A 180 -5.97 16.01 3.30
CA GLY A 180 -4.91 16.89 2.82
C GLY A 180 -4.77 16.91 1.30
N ASN A 181 -3.61 17.34 0.80
CA ASN A 181 -3.31 17.34 -0.62
C ASN A 181 -3.05 15.92 -1.14
N LEU A 182 -3.51 15.61 -2.35
CA LEU A 182 -3.24 14.35 -3.06
C LEU A 182 -2.56 14.62 -4.40
N ASP A 183 -1.34 14.13 -4.60
CA ASP A 183 -0.74 13.99 -5.93
C ASP A 183 -0.58 12.49 -6.25
N LEU A 184 -1.23 12.02 -7.31
CA LEU A 184 -1.22 10.62 -7.69
C LEU A 184 -0.71 10.48 -9.12
N THR A 185 0.35 9.72 -9.29
CA THR A 185 0.88 9.33 -10.59
C THR A 185 0.84 7.81 -10.74
N ALA A 186 0.17 7.31 -11.77
CA ALA A 186 0.14 5.89 -12.08
C ALA A 186 0.62 5.67 -13.52
N THR A 187 1.62 4.81 -13.68
CA THR A 187 2.26 4.50 -14.96
C THR A 187 2.25 3.01 -15.23
N GLN A 188 1.57 2.60 -16.28
CA GLN A 188 1.64 1.24 -16.78
C GLN A 188 2.76 1.14 -17.83
N THR A 189 3.73 0.24 -17.60
CA THR A 189 4.96 0.14 -18.38
C THR A 189 4.99 -1.01 -19.39
N GLY A 190 4.14 -2.02 -19.21
CA GLY A 190 4.07 -3.17 -20.11
C GLY A 190 3.38 -2.87 -21.44
N GLN A 191 3.50 -3.81 -22.36
CA GLN A 191 2.89 -3.74 -23.71
C GLN A 191 1.76 -4.77 -23.88
N ASP A 192 1.28 -5.35 -22.79
CA ASP A 192 0.21 -6.35 -22.82
C ASP A 192 -1.12 -5.67 -23.18
N SER A 193 -1.89 -6.28 -24.09
CA SER A 193 -3.21 -5.80 -24.51
C SER A 193 -4.26 -5.81 -23.38
N PHE A 194 -4.02 -6.50 -22.29
CA PHE A 194 -4.86 -6.53 -21.09
C PHE A 194 -4.37 -5.60 -19.97
N ALA A 195 -3.32 -4.84 -20.23
CA ALA A 195 -2.80 -3.90 -19.26
C ALA A 195 -3.80 -2.73 -19.05
N SER A 196 -3.89 -2.27 -17.82
CA SER A 196 -4.77 -1.16 -17.44
C SER A 196 -4.06 -0.20 -16.49
N VAL A 197 -4.40 1.07 -16.60
CA VAL A 197 -3.99 2.10 -15.64
C VAL A 197 -5.22 2.80 -15.08
N LEU A 198 -5.32 2.83 -13.76
CA LEU A 198 -6.42 3.46 -13.04
C LEU A 198 -5.86 4.39 -11.96
N GLY A 199 -6.34 5.62 -11.91
CA GLY A 199 -6.04 6.50 -10.78
C GLY A 199 -6.70 6.01 -9.51
N ILE A 200 -8.03 5.85 -9.57
CA ILE A 200 -8.86 5.38 -8.46
C ILE A 200 -9.80 4.31 -9.00
N SER A 201 -9.84 3.16 -8.32
CA SER A 201 -10.81 2.08 -8.55
C SER A 201 -11.63 1.87 -7.28
N ASN A 202 -12.92 2.05 -7.38
CA ASN A 202 -13.85 1.86 -6.26
C ASN A 202 -15.00 0.93 -6.68
N ASP A 203 -14.91 -0.32 -6.26
CA ASP A 203 -15.92 -1.33 -6.61
C ASP A 203 -17.16 -1.20 -5.73
N SER A 204 -17.01 -0.87 -4.43
CA SER A 204 -18.14 -0.79 -3.50
C SER A 204 -17.89 0.00 -2.20
N GLY A 205 -16.69 0.52 -2.01
CA GLY A 205 -16.30 1.24 -0.80
C GLY A 205 -16.74 2.71 -0.78
N LYS A 206 -16.38 3.39 0.28
CA LYS A 206 -16.54 4.84 0.43
C LYS A 206 -15.19 5.52 0.26
N MET A 207 -15.14 6.56 -0.57
CA MET A 207 -13.97 7.41 -0.71
C MET A 207 -14.35 8.88 -0.63
N VAL A 208 -13.61 9.63 0.15
CA VAL A 208 -13.73 11.10 0.27
C VAL A 208 -12.36 11.72 0.09
N VAL A 209 -12.24 12.66 -0.82
CA VAL A 209 -11.06 13.52 -0.98
C VAL A 209 -11.54 14.96 -0.71
N SER A 210 -11.06 15.56 0.37
CA SER A 210 -11.52 16.89 0.80
C SER A 210 -10.54 18.01 0.44
N GLY A 211 -9.28 17.67 0.16
CA GLY A 211 -8.23 18.60 -0.24
C GLY A 211 -8.04 18.69 -1.76
N PRO A 212 -7.10 19.53 -2.22
CA PRO A 212 -6.68 19.58 -3.61
C PRO A 212 -6.17 18.20 -4.08
N ALA A 213 -6.51 17.82 -5.32
CA ALA A 213 -6.08 16.56 -5.88
C ALA A 213 -5.58 16.71 -7.32
N SER A 214 -4.47 16.04 -7.63
CA SER A 214 -3.88 15.92 -8.96
C SER A 214 -3.71 14.45 -9.32
N LEU A 215 -4.19 14.04 -10.48
CA LEU A 215 -4.08 12.67 -10.98
C LEU A 215 -3.42 12.68 -12.36
N ARG A 216 -2.31 11.95 -12.49
CA ARG A 216 -1.58 11.74 -13.74
C ARG A 216 -1.52 10.27 -14.08
N LEU A 217 -2.04 9.91 -15.24
CA LEU A 217 -2.08 8.53 -15.72
C LEU A 217 -1.29 8.42 -17.01
N ALA A 218 -0.41 7.42 -17.12
CA ALA A 218 0.36 7.13 -18.31
C ALA A 218 0.35 5.63 -18.62
N THR A 219 0.35 5.27 -19.90
CA THR A 219 0.45 3.89 -20.36
C THR A 219 1.37 3.78 -21.55
N ASN A 220 2.17 2.72 -21.58
CA ASN A 220 2.97 2.32 -22.75
C ASN A 220 2.27 1.23 -23.59
N ALA A 221 1.07 0.79 -23.21
CA ALA A 221 0.29 -0.17 -23.97
C ALA A 221 -0.11 0.42 -25.34
N PRO A 222 -0.07 -0.36 -26.42
CA PRO A 222 -0.44 0.10 -27.76
C PRO A 222 -1.93 0.41 -27.94
N PHE A 223 -2.79 0.12 -26.96
CA PHE A 223 -4.24 0.30 -27.02
C PHE A 223 -4.79 1.10 -25.84
N ASP A 224 -5.59 2.09 -26.19
CA ASP A 224 -6.50 2.93 -25.41
C ASP A 224 -6.33 2.95 -23.88
N ALA A 225 -5.75 4.00 -23.38
CA ALA A 225 -5.95 4.44 -22.03
C ALA A 225 -7.45 4.74 -21.82
N LYS A 226 -8.21 3.80 -21.28
CA LYS A 226 -9.55 4.09 -20.80
C LYS A 226 -9.41 4.89 -19.51
N VAL A 227 -9.46 6.18 -19.63
CA VAL A 227 -9.78 7.05 -18.50
C VAL A 227 -11.23 6.76 -18.17
N LEU A 228 -11.48 5.87 -17.22
CA LEU A 228 -12.83 5.73 -16.67
C LEU A 228 -13.15 7.05 -15.97
N PRO A 229 -14.23 7.73 -16.37
CA PRO A 229 -14.62 8.95 -15.69
C PRO A 229 -14.91 8.59 -14.23
N LEU A 230 -14.35 9.38 -13.32
CA LEU A 230 -14.73 9.36 -11.91
C LEU A 230 -16.25 9.44 -11.85
N PRO A 231 -16.96 8.57 -11.09
CA PRO A 231 -18.38 8.76 -10.88
C PRO A 231 -18.60 10.17 -10.33
N ALA A 232 -19.47 10.91 -10.98
CA ALA A 232 -19.70 12.34 -10.74
C ALA A 232 -20.41 12.59 -9.40
N LYS A 233 -19.82 12.16 -8.30
CA LYS A 233 -20.22 12.50 -6.93
C LYS A 233 -19.02 12.45 -6.00
N LEU A 234 -18.14 13.43 -6.17
CA LEU A 234 -17.33 13.93 -5.07
C LEU A 234 -18.26 14.87 -4.29
N ILE A 235 -18.71 14.42 -3.13
CA ILE A 235 -19.41 15.26 -2.15
C ILE A 235 -18.40 15.64 -1.08
#